data_eb5badb8d38942c8a7ad72a8144569b3
#
_entry.id   eb5badb8d38942c8a7ad72a8144569b3
#
_cell.length_a   1.000
_cell.length_b   1.000
_cell.length_c   1.000
_cell.angle_alpha   90.00
_cell.angle_beta   90.00
_cell.angle_gamma   90.00
#
_symmetry.space_group_name_H-M   'P 1'
#
loop_
_entity.id
_entity.type
_entity.pdbx_description
1 polymer ?
#
loop_
_entity_poly.entity_id
_entity_poly.type
_entity_poly.pdbx_seq_one_letter_code
_entity_poly.pdbx_strand_id
1 'polypeptide(L)'
;MNSNNDATKDQPRDTPESVLPAGRRSAWPAPAYLSVGRGHRLAFRTVGNPDGEPWLLVHGGPGSSCQPGMLAPLDLARQWAVAPDQRGCGASRPRGKTTASTTHALVADMEALRCHLGIKRWSLMAGSWGTVVALAYA
;
A
#
# COMPACT_ATOMS: atom_id res chain seq x y z
N MET A 1 -52.30 -33.34 -4.14
CA MET A 1 -51.54 -32.84 -3.00
C MET A 1 -50.06 -32.93 -3.33
N ASN A 2 -49.52 -31.91 -3.94
CA ASN A 2 -48.09 -31.86 -4.30
C ASN A 2 -47.49 -30.61 -3.72
N SER A 3 -46.70 -30.80 -2.68
CA SER A 3 -45.86 -29.81 -2.09
C SER A 3 -44.54 -29.72 -2.85
N ASN A 4 -44.41 -28.77 -3.74
CA ASN A 4 -43.09 -28.44 -4.32
C ASN A 4 -42.40 -27.44 -3.45
N ASN A 5 -41.41 -27.92 -2.76
CA ASN A 5 -40.47 -27.14 -1.98
C ASN A 5 -39.35 -26.72 -2.93
N ASP A 6 -39.45 -25.52 -3.48
CA ASP A 6 -38.38 -24.92 -4.30
C ASP A 6 -37.45 -24.16 -3.38
N ALA A 7 -36.40 -24.85 -2.95
CA ALA A 7 -35.29 -24.23 -2.23
C ALA A 7 -34.29 -23.67 -3.26
N THR A 8 -34.49 -22.45 -3.65
CA THR A 8 -33.47 -21.68 -4.39
C THR A 8 -32.23 -21.54 -3.51
N LYS A 9 -31.22 -22.34 -3.81
CA LYS A 9 -29.88 -22.22 -3.25
C LYS A 9 -29.30 -20.89 -3.67
N ASP A 10 -29.18 -20.02 -2.71
CA ASP A 10 -28.36 -18.82 -2.81
C ASP A 10 -26.90 -19.26 -2.96
N GLN A 11 -26.39 -19.23 -4.21
CA GLN A 11 -24.96 -19.43 -4.47
C GLN A 11 -24.24 -18.12 -4.19
N PRO A 12 -23.18 -18.14 -3.37
CA PRO A 12 -22.35 -16.96 -3.23
C PRO A 12 -21.75 -16.64 -4.60
N ARG A 13 -21.94 -15.40 -5.03
CA ARG A 13 -21.32 -14.88 -6.24
C ARG A 13 -19.82 -14.82 -5.98
N ASP A 14 -19.09 -15.75 -6.59
CA ASP A 14 -17.65 -15.68 -6.71
C ASP A 14 -17.30 -14.39 -7.45
N THR A 15 -16.89 -13.38 -6.70
CA THR A 15 -16.13 -12.26 -7.27
C THR A 15 -14.88 -12.85 -7.88
N PRO A 16 -14.57 -12.57 -9.14
CA PRO A 16 -13.34 -13.08 -9.73
C PRO A 16 -12.16 -12.53 -8.93
N GLU A 17 -11.58 -13.38 -8.12
CA GLU A 17 -10.29 -13.17 -7.52
C GLU A 17 -9.33 -12.88 -8.67
N SER A 18 -8.80 -11.65 -8.74
CA SER A 18 -7.85 -11.27 -9.77
C SER A 18 -6.67 -12.21 -9.65
N VAL A 19 -6.61 -13.19 -10.54
CA VAL A 19 -5.57 -14.22 -10.56
C VAL A 19 -4.28 -13.57 -11.01
N LEU A 20 -3.51 -13.04 -10.05
CA LEU A 20 -2.11 -12.74 -10.28
C LEU A 20 -1.38 -14.07 -10.50
N PRO A 21 -0.50 -14.17 -11.50
CA PRO A 21 0.27 -15.38 -11.74
C PRO A 21 0.99 -15.83 -10.46
N ALA A 22 0.96 -17.14 -10.17
CA ALA A 22 1.42 -17.73 -8.91
C ALA A 22 2.84 -17.31 -8.47
N GLY A 23 3.73 -16.95 -9.41
CA GLY A 23 5.08 -16.45 -9.13
C GLY A 23 5.16 -15.05 -8.51
N ARG A 24 4.07 -14.27 -8.52
CA ARG A 24 4.05 -12.92 -7.92
C ARG A 24 3.54 -12.88 -6.48
N ARG A 25 2.90 -13.94 -6.00
CA ARG A 25 2.42 -14.02 -4.60
C ARG A 25 3.57 -14.09 -3.59
N SER A 26 4.71 -14.64 -3.96
CA SER A 26 5.90 -14.72 -3.12
C SER A 26 6.71 -13.41 -3.08
N ALA A 27 6.38 -12.42 -3.92
CA ALA A 27 7.12 -11.17 -4.05
C ALA A 27 6.69 -10.07 -3.06
N TRP A 28 5.62 -10.28 -2.24
CA TRP A 28 5.16 -9.29 -1.25
C TRP A 28 5.79 -9.59 0.11
N PRO A 29 6.88 -8.90 0.48
CA PRO A 29 7.63 -9.22 1.69
C PRO A 29 6.89 -8.79 2.96
N ALA A 30 7.33 -9.35 4.09
CA ALA A 30 6.94 -8.82 5.39
C ALA A 30 7.39 -7.35 5.53
N PRO A 31 6.62 -6.50 6.23
CA PRO A 31 6.97 -5.09 6.38
C PRO A 31 8.16 -4.90 7.30
N ALA A 32 9.02 -3.94 6.96
CA ALA A 32 9.90 -3.27 7.90
C ALA A 32 9.17 -2.10 8.55
N TYR A 33 9.74 -1.52 9.61
CA TYR A 33 9.11 -0.44 10.38
C TYR A 33 10.08 0.72 10.61
N LEU A 34 9.57 1.93 10.42
CA LEU A 34 10.24 3.18 10.75
C LEU A 34 9.45 3.91 11.84
N SER A 35 10.10 4.28 12.92
CA SER A 35 9.50 5.17 13.92
C SER A 35 9.38 6.57 13.34
N VAL A 36 8.17 7.08 13.30
CA VAL A 36 7.84 8.45 12.89
C VAL A 36 7.17 9.18 14.05
N GLY A 37 7.09 10.48 14.01
CA GLY A 37 6.66 11.28 15.15
C GLY A 37 5.34 10.83 15.81
N ARG A 38 5.14 11.23 17.07
CA ARG A 38 3.92 11.02 17.88
C ARG A 38 3.55 9.57 18.16
N GLY A 39 4.56 8.71 18.33
CA GLY A 39 4.35 7.31 18.68
C GLY A 39 3.86 6.43 17.55
N HIS A 40 3.95 6.89 16.31
CA HIS A 40 3.63 6.08 15.13
C HIS A 40 4.85 5.30 14.64
N ARG A 41 4.59 4.09 14.15
CA ARG A 41 5.54 3.25 13.42
C ARG A 41 4.97 2.99 12.03
N LEU A 42 5.65 3.52 11.04
CA LEU A 42 5.29 3.35 9.64
C LEU A 42 5.78 1.99 9.16
N ALA A 43 4.87 1.14 8.72
CA ALA A 43 5.21 -0.09 8.03
C ALA A 43 5.51 0.21 6.57
N PHE A 44 6.54 -0.39 6.02
CA PHE A 44 6.88 -0.25 4.60
C PHE A 44 7.50 -1.53 4.06
N ARG A 45 7.39 -1.70 2.75
CA ARG A 45 8.01 -2.80 2.00
C ARG A 45 8.82 -2.23 0.86
N THR A 46 9.87 -2.92 0.49
CA THR A 46 10.65 -2.61 -0.70
C THR A 46 10.66 -3.82 -1.63
N VAL A 47 10.42 -3.59 -2.90
CA VAL A 47 10.32 -4.65 -3.92
C VAL A 47 11.03 -4.21 -5.19
N GLY A 48 11.73 -5.13 -5.83
CA GLY A 48 12.44 -4.87 -7.08
C GLY A 48 13.93 -4.62 -6.87
N ASN A 49 14.54 -3.92 -7.83
CA ASN A 49 15.98 -3.69 -7.85
C ASN A 49 16.37 -2.49 -6.96
N PRO A 50 17.08 -2.70 -5.84
CA PRO A 50 17.48 -1.60 -4.96
C PRO A 50 18.48 -0.62 -5.58
N ASP A 51 19.15 -0.99 -6.66
CA ASP A 51 20.04 -0.12 -7.45
C ASP A 51 19.30 0.56 -8.61
N GLY A 52 18.02 0.24 -8.79
CA GLY A 52 17.18 0.78 -9.84
C GLY A 52 16.56 2.14 -9.48
N GLU A 53 15.73 2.64 -10.38
CA GLU A 53 14.99 3.89 -10.19
C GLU A 53 13.99 3.75 -9.04
N PRO A 54 14.06 4.56 -7.97
CA PRO A 54 13.17 4.42 -6.83
C PRO A 54 11.80 5.05 -7.10
N TRP A 55 10.76 4.31 -6.70
CA TRP A 55 9.35 4.70 -6.82
C TRP A 55 8.64 4.59 -5.47
N LEU A 56 8.04 5.68 -5.00
CA LEU A 56 7.15 5.67 -3.86
C LEU A 56 5.73 5.34 -4.29
N LEU A 57 5.13 4.32 -3.70
CA LEU A 57 3.73 3.96 -3.89
C LEU A 57 2.87 4.61 -2.81
N VAL A 58 1.89 5.40 -3.21
CA VAL A 58 0.98 6.10 -2.30
C VAL A 58 -0.42 5.53 -2.44
N HIS A 59 -0.83 4.70 -1.46
CA HIS A 59 -2.13 4.05 -1.50
C HIS A 59 -3.28 5.02 -1.24
N GLY A 60 -4.47 4.62 -1.62
CA GLY A 60 -5.70 5.37 -1.45
C GLY A 60 -6.36 5.14 -0.08
N GLY A 61 -7.59 5.38 -0.03
CA GLY A 61 -8.45 5.34 1.15
C GLY A 61 -9.16 6.68 1.31
N PRO A 62 -9.09 7.32 2.49
CA PRO A 62 -8.23 7.01 3.65
C PRO A 62 -8.52 5.66 4.32
N GLY A 63 -7.51 5.05 4.93
CA GLY A 63 -7.67 3.83 5.70
C GLY A 63 -7.37 2.52 4.93
N SER A 64 -6.89 2.59 3.69
CA SER A 64 -6.47 1.42 2.90
C SER A 64 -5.05 0.95 3.29
N SER A 65 -4.35 0.31 2.38
CA SER A 65 -2.96 -0.11 2.51
C SER A 65 -2.34 -0.34 1.14
N CYS A 66 -1.02 -0.38 1.06
CA CYS A 66 -0.36 -0.83 -0.16
C CYS A 66 -0.64 -2.31 -0.43
N GLN A 67 -0.92 -2.63 -1.69
CA GLN A 67 -1.26 -3.97 -2.15
C GLN A 67 -0.31 -4.42 -3.25
N PRO A 68 -0.05 -5.74 -3.37
CA PRO A 68 0.82 -6.28 -4.42
C PRO A 68 0.43 -5.84 -5.84
N GLY A 69 -0.87 -5.64 -6.10
CA GLY A 69 -1.37 -5.19 -7.39
C GLY A 69 -0.86 -3.82 -7.82
N MET A 70 -0.43 -2.98 -6.88
CA MET A 70 0.18 -1.68 -7.19
C MET A 70 1.54 -1.80 -7.89
N LEU A 71 2.18 -2.97 -7.84
CA LEU A 71 3.44 -3.23 -8.52
C LEU A 71 3.26 -3.50 -10.03
N ALA A 72 2.04 -3.78 -10.48
CA ALA A 72 1.79 -4.23 -11.85
C ALA A 72 2.32 -3.29 -12.95
N PRO A 73 2.28 -1.95 -12.82
CA PRO A 73 2.82 -1.04 -13.83
C PRO A 73 4.35 -0.93 -13.82
N LEU A 74 5.04 -1.48 -12.81
CA LEU A 74 6.48 -1.29 -12.60
C LEU A 74 7.29 -2.41 -13.24
N ASP A 75 8.43 -2.05 -13.83
CA ASP A 75 9.48 -2.97 -14.21
C ASP A 75 10.44 -3.18 -13.03
N LEU A 76 10.18 -4.20 -12.23
CA LEU A 76 10.93 -4.47 -11.00
C LEU A 76 12.39 -4.91 -11.24
N ALA A 77 12.78 -5.22 -12.47
CA ALA A 77 14.19 -5.46 -12.82
C ALA A 77 14.99 -4.14 -12.89
N ARG A 78 14.32 -3.03 -13.18
CA ARG A 78 14.92 -1.70 -13.37
C ARG A 78 14.48 -0.68 -12.34
N GLN A 79 13.42 -0.96 -11.61
CA GLN A 79 12.79 -0.05 -10.66
C GLN A 79 12.74 -0.65 -9.26
N TRP A 80 12.82 0.22 -8.27
CA TRP A 80 12.75 -0.12 -6.85
C TRP A 80 11.50 0.49 -6.23
N ALA A 81 10.50 -0.33 -5.96
CA ALA A 81 9.25 0.09 -5.36
C ALA A 81 9.40 0.19 -3.84
N VAL A 82 9.00 1.30 -3.28
CA VAL A 82 8.86 1.54 -1.84
C VAL A 82 7.38 1.73 -1.54
N ALA A 83 6.82 0.84 -0.73
CA ALA A 83 5.39 0.72 -0.47
C ALA A 83 5.08 0.88 1.03
N PRO A 84 4.97 2.10 1.54
CA PRO A 84 4.55 2.34 2.93
C PRO A 84 3.04 2.21 3.08
N ASP A 85 2.61 1.67 4.21
CA ASP A 85 1.24 1.86 4.69
C ASP A 85 1.20 3.16 5.48
N GLN A 86 0.32 4.09 5.10
CA GLN A 86 0.19 5.38 5.79
C GLN A 86 -0.09 5.17 7.29
N ARG A 87 0.25 6.17 8.13
CA ARG A 87 0.04 6.08 9.58
C ARG A 87 -1.40 5.70 9.92
N GLY A 88 -1.58 4.79 10.85
CA GLY A 88 -2.88 4.27 11.23
C GLY A 88 -3.48 3.24 10.26
N CYS A 89 -2.84 2.97 9.12
CA CYS A 89 -3.34 2.11 8.04
C CYS A 89 -2.54 0.81 7.96
N GLY A 90 -3.17 -0.23 7.39
CA GLY A 90 -2.52 -1.48 7.06
C GLY A 90 -1.72 -2.08 8.21
N ALA A 91 -0.44 -2.35 7.97
CA ALA A 91 0.49 -2.86 8.96
C ALA A 91 1.11 -1.79 9.86
N SER A 92 0.94 -0.49 9.56
CA SER A 92 1.43 0.62 10.41
C SER A 92 0.77 0.62 11.78
N ARG A 93 1.47 1.10 12.80
CA ARG A 93 1.04 1.05 14.21
C ARG A 93 1.08 2.44 14.85
N PRO A 94 0.17 2.75 15.78
CA PRO A 94 -1.03 1.99 16.13
C PRO A 94 -2.05 2.01 15.00
N ARG A 95 -2.74 0.89 14.80
CA ARG A 95 -3.74 0.75 13.74
C ARG A 95 -5.02 1.51 14.10
N GLY A 96 -5.64 2.14 13.10
CA GLY A 96 -6.91 2.85 13.26
C GLY A 96 -6.82 4.17 14.02
N LYS A 97 -5.64 4.61 14.43
CA LYS A 97 -5.45 5.89 15.10
C LYS A 97 -5.46 7.01 14.06
N THR A 98 -6.50 7.81 14.08
CA THR A 98 -6.69 8.95 13.15
C THR A 98 -6.12 10.27 13.69
N THR A 99 -5.84 10.36 15.00
CA THR A 99 -5.22 11.53 15.59
C THR A 99 -3.85 11.80 14.98
N ALA A 100 -3.60 13.04 14.58
CA ALA A 100 -2.37 13.45 13.89
C ALA A 100 -2.16 12.85 12.49
N SER A 101 -3.23 12.38 11.82
CA SER A 101 -3.21 11.93 10.42
C SER A 101 -3.56 13.07 9.46
N THR A 102 -2.86 14.18 9.57
CA THR A 102 -2.99 15.32 8.65
C THR A 102 -2.17 15.09 7.39
N THR A 103 -2.52 15.77 6.30
CA THR A 103 -1.73 15.73 5.06
C THR A 103 -0.27 16.09 5.32
N HIS A 104 0.00 17.09 6.16
CA HIS A 104 1.37 17.46 6.53
C HIS A 104 2.11 16.33 7.25
N ALA A 105 1.43 15.59 8.12
CA ALA A 105 2.03 14.45 8.82
C ALA A 105 2.35 13.31 7.85
N LEU A 106 1.47 13.05 6.88
CA LEU A 106 1.70 12.04 5.85
C LEU A 106 2.88 12.41 4.95
N VAL A 107 2.99 13.66 4.56
CA VAL A 107 4.13 14.19 3.78
C VAL A 107 5.43 14.06 4.59
N ALA A 108 5.41 14.42 5.87
CA ALA A 108 6.57 14.29 6.75
C ALA A 108 7.01 12.82 6.91
N ASP A 109 6.07 11.89 6.97
CA ASP A 109 6.37 10.46 7.04
C ASP A 109 7.05 9.95 5.76
N MET A 110 6.59 10.37 4.59
CA MET A 110 7.19 10.01 3.31
C MET A 110 8.61 10.55 3.21
N GLU A 111 8.84 11.79 3.66
CA GLU A 111 10.15 12.39 3.66
C GLU A 111 11.09 11.71 4.66
N ALA A 112 10.61 11.35 5.84
CA ALA A 112 11.36 10.56 6.81
C ALA A 112 11.76 9.20 6.26
N LEU A 113 10.85 8.54 5.53
CA LEU A 113 11.13 7.26 4.89
C LEU A 113 12.16 7.39 3.76
N ARG A 114 12.04 8.43 2.93
CA ARG A 114 13.02 8.72 1.87
C ARG A 114 14.43 8.87 2.46
N CYS A 115 14.57 9.69 3.51
CA CYS A 115 15.83 9.91 4.20
C CYS A 115 16.37 8.62 4.85
N HIS A 116 15.50 7.85 5.51
CA HIS A 116 15.86 6.57 6.14
C HIS A 116 16.45 5.58 5.14
N LEU A 117 15.91 5.52 3.92
CA LEU A 117 16.38 4.65 2.85
C LEU A 117 17.57 5.23 2.06
N GLY A 118 18.01 6.43 2.38
CA GLY A 118 19.13 7.09 1.68
C GLY A 118 18.80 7.51 0.24
N ILE A 119 17.52 7.62 -0.10
CA ILE A 119 17.06 7.96 -1.45
C ILE A 119 17.12 9.48 -1.62
N LYS A 120 17.84 9.96 -2.65
CA LYS A 120 17.91 11.39 -2.96
C LYS A 120 16.63 11.91 -3.60
N ARG A 121 16.09 11.17 -4.55
CA ARG A 121 14.85 11.50 -5.29
C ARG A 121 14.15 10.22 -5.66
N TRP A 122 12.85 10.23 -5.67
CA TRP A 122 12.00 9.14 -6.19
C TRP A 122 10.87 9.66 -7.06
N SER A 123 10.36 8.79 -7.90
CA SER A 123 9.12 9.00 -8.63
C SER A 123 7.94 8.64 -7.75
N LEU A 124 6.79 9.25 -7.98
CA LEU A 124 5.57 8.99 -7.21
C LEU A 124 4.56 8.25 -8.07
N MET A 125 3.98 7.19 -7.53
CA MET A 125 2.83 6.51 -8.10
C MET A 125 1.71 6.44 -7.08
N ALA A 126 0.59 7.02 -7.40
CA ALA A 126 -0.53 7.16 -6.49
C ALA A 126 -1.85 6.83 -7.16
N GLY A 127 -2.83 6.39 -6.38
CA GLY A 127 -4.19 6.14 -6.85
C GLY A 127 -5.22 6.70 -5.87
N SER A 128 -6.37 7.13 -6.42
CA SER A 128 -7.50 7.60 -5.63
C SER A 128 -7.11 8.74 -4.65
N TRP A 129 -7.48 8.64 -3.37
CA TRP A 129 -7.07 9.57 -2.31
C TRP A 129 -5.55 9.77 -2.21
N GLY A 130 -4.77 8.73 -2.49
CA GLY A 130 -3.31 8.82 -2.50
C GLY A 130 -2.77 9.87 -3.46
N THR A 131 -3.50 10.20 -4.51
CA THR A 131 -3.13 11.26 -5.46
C THR A 131 -3.07 12.64 -4.78
N VAL A 132 -4.01 12.92 -3.88
CA VAL A 132 -4.02 14.18 -3.11
C VAL A 132 -2.77 14.29 -2.24
N VAL A 133 -2.40 13.20 -1.56
CA VAL A 133 -1.21 13.15 -0.71
C VAL A 133 0.05 13.28 -1.55
N ALA A 134 0.14 12.60 -2.68
CA ALA A 134 1.28 12.65 -3.59
C ALA A 134 1.47 14.07 -4.16
N LEU A 135 0.40 14.75 -4.56
CA LEU A 135 0.45 16.13 -5.05
C LEU A 135 0.89 17.12 -3.97
N ALA A 136 0.46 16.89 -2.72
CA ALA A 136 0.89 17.72 -1.60
C ALA A 136 2.37 17.51 -1.25
N TYR A 137 2.91 16.36 -1.58
CA TYR A 137 4.31 16.00 -1.33
C TYR A 137 5.25 16.44 -2.48
N ALA A 138 4.77 16.44 -3.71
CA ALA A 138 5.57 16.84 -4.88
C ALA A 138 5.90 18.34 -4.85
#